data_72717c8b641d0e1bdbddddc3d098a5fa
#
_entry.id   72717c8b641d0e1bdbddddc3d098a5fa
#
_cell.length_a   1.000
_cell.length_b   1.000
_cell.length_c   1.000
_cell.angle_alpha   90.00
_cell.angle_beta   90.00
_cell.angle_gamma   90.00
#
_symmetry.space_group_name_H-M   'P 1'
#
loop_
_entity.id
_entity.type
_entity.pdbx_description
1 polymer ?
#
loop_
_entity_poly.entity_id
_entity_poly.type
_entity_poly.pdbx_seq_one_letter_code
_entity_poly.pdbx_strand_id
1 'polypeptide(L)'
;VLEYFISTHGARKGLADTALKTADAGYLTRRLVDVSHDVIVNEEDCGTLRGLVCTELKNNEEVIASLYERILGRVSVHDVIHPITGEVIVRSGEEIREDAAKAIQDSPIESVEIRSVLTCESKKGVCAKCYGRNLATNRMVQKGEVVGVIAAQSIGEPGTQLTLRTFHVGGIASNIATENSITSKYDGILEIDELRAVEAVDEVSGKKHLVVVSRLAEMRIVDPNTKIVLLTHNIPYGSKLFFNNGDSIKKGDVIIEWDPFNAVIVSEVSGKIEFESLVEN
;
A
#
# COMPACT_ATOMS: atom_id res chain seq x y z
N VAL A 1 -20.93 -35.93 19.93
CA VAL A 1 -22.34 -35.49 20.05
C VAL A 1 -22.41 -34.21 20.87
N LEU A 2 -21.79 -34.11 22.05
CA LEU A 2 -21.81 -32.91 22.89
C LEU A 2 -21.18 -31.68 22.16
N GLU A 3 -20.05 -31.86 21.47
CA GLU A 3 -19.38 -30.84 20.68
C GLU A 3 -20.29 -30.31 19.54
N TYR A 4 -20.98 -31.21 18.85
CA TYR A 4 -21.92 -30.83 17.81
C TYR A 4 -23.08 -30.03 18.37
N PHE A 5 -23.60 -30.41 19.53
CA PHE A 5 -24.68 -29.66 20.20
C PHE A 5 -24.26 -28.26 20.61
N ILE A 6 -23.07 -28.10 21.19
CA ILE A 6 -22.50 -26.80 21.54
C ILE A 6 -22.25 -25.94 20.29
N SER A 7 -21.69 -26.53 19.23
CA SER A 7 -21.45 -25.86 17.94
C SER A 7 -22.76 -25.35 17.32
N THR A 8 -23.87 -26.11 17.41
CA THR A 8 -25.16 -25.69 16.87
C THR A 8 -25.76 -24.51 17.63
N HIS A 9 -25.49 -24.38 18.94
CA HIS A 9 -25.90 -23.19 19.69
C HIS A 9 -25.17 -21.94 19.22
N GLY A 10 -23.85 -22.03 18.99
CA GLY A 10 -23.06 -20.96 18.42
C GLY A 10 -23.54 -20.55 17.04
N ALA A 11 -23.79 -21.51 16.16
CA ALA A 11 -24.32 -21.27 14.83
C ALA A 11 -25.69 -20.59 14.84
N ARG A 12 -26.61 -21.02 15.69
CA ARG A 12 -27.95 -20.41 15.83
C ARG A 12 -27.86 -18.97 16.35
N LYS A 13 -27.05 -18.72 17.38
CA LYS A 13 -26.81 -17.36 17.89
C LYS A 13 -26.23 -16.47 16.80
N GLY A 14 -25.29 -17.01 16.04
CA GLY A 14 -24.69 -16.32 14.92
C GLY A 14 -25.68 -15.93 13.83
N LEU A 15 -26.57 -16.80 13.43
CA LEU A 15 -27.61 -16.48 12.45
C LEU A 15 -28.56 -15.37 12.95
N ALA A 16 -28.93 -15.39 14.23
CA ALA A 16 -29.75 -14.35 14.83
C ALA A 16 -29.02 -13.00 14.86
N ASP A 17 -27.76 -12.97 15.26
CA ASP A 17 -26.95 -11.74 15.29
C ASP A 17 -26.75 -11.16 13.88
N THR A 18 -26.57 -12.01 12.86
CA THR A 18 -26.47 -11.59 11.47
C THR A 18 -27.75 -10.91 11.00
N ALA A 19 -28.91 -11.51 11.30
CA ALA A 19 -30.20 -10.95 10.91
C ALA A 19 -30.43 -9.56 11.54
N LEU A 20 -30.06 -9.35 12.80
CA LEU A 20 -30.18 -8.06 13.47
C LEU A 20 -29.20 -7.02 12.90
N LYS A 21 -27.94 -7.38 12.69
CA LYS A 21 -26.93 -6.48 12.13
C LYS A 21 -27.22 -6.03 10.70
N THR A 22 -27.96 -6.80 9.92
CA THR A 22 -28.39 -6.41 8.57
C THR A 22 -29.25 -5.16 8.58
N ALA A 23 -30.12 -5.01 9.58
CA ALA A 23 -30.93 -3.80 9.75
C ALA A 23 -30.07 -2.56 10.05
N ASP A 24 -29.05 -2.71 10.90
CA ASP A 24 -28.11 -1.62 11.22
C ASP A 24 -27.31 -1.18 9.99
N ALA A 25 -26.82 -2.12 9.18
CA ALA A 25 -26.13 -1.84 7.93
C ALA A 25 -27.04 -1.11 6.91
N GLY A 26 -28.30 -1.52 6.80
CA GLY A 26 -29.30 -0.84 5.97
C GLY A 26 -29.59 0.58 6.44
N TYR A 27 -29.71 0.78 7.74
CA TYR A 27 -29.92 2.11 8.34
C TYR A 27 -28.69 3.02 8.12
N LEU A 28 -27.47 2.50 8.29
CA LEU A 28 -26.25 3.24 8.00
C LEU A 28 -26.21 3.71 6.53
N THR A 29 -26.51 2.80 5.60
CA THR A 29 -26.52 3.12 4.15
C THR A 29 -27.52 4.22 3.84
N ARG A 30 -28.74 4.15 4.40
CA ARG A 30 -29.76 5.19 4.24
C ARG A 30 -29.26 6.54 4.75
N ARG A 31 -28.67 6.59 5.95
CA ARG A 31 -28.13 7.84 6.50
C ARG A 31 -26.99 8.42 5.66
N LEU A 32 -26.13 7.55 5.14
CA LEU A 32 -25.04 7.98 4.22
C LEU A 32 -25.62 8.61 2.97
N VAL A 33 -26.64 8.00 2.35
CA VAL A 33 -27.32 8.56 1.18
C VAL A 33 -27.98 9.89 1.52
N ASP A 34 -28.72 10.00 2.63
CA ASP A 34 -29.42 11.22 3.05
C ASP A 34 -28.45 12.41 3.25
N VAL A 35 -27.21 12.16 3.71
CA VAL A 35 -26.19 13.20 3.91
C VAL A 35 -25.46 13.56 2.61
N SER A 36 -25.26 12.58 1.73
CA SER A 36 -24.38 12.75 0.56
C SER A 36 -25.12 12.98 -0.77
N HIS A 37 -26.45 12.91 -0.81
CA HIS A 37 -27.20 13.01 -2.07
C HIS A 37 -27.02 14.36 -2.78
N ASP A 38 -26.70 15.42 -2.04
CA ASP A 38 -26.46 16.77 -2.59
C ASP A 38 -25.05 16.94 -3.20
N VAL A 39 -24.17 15.94 -3.02
CA VAL A 39 -22.80 15.99 -3.59
C VAL A 39 -22.84 15.56 -5.05
N ILE A 40 -22.95 16.55 -5.93
CA ILE A 40 -23.07 16.42 -7.38
C ILE A 40 -21.90 17.14 -8.04
N VAL A 41 -21.46 16.66 -9.21
CA VAL A 41 -20.46 17.37 -10.02
C VAL A 41 -21.14 18.57 -10.70
N ASN A 42 -20.87 19.79 -10.21
CA ASN A 42 -21.54 21.00 -10.69
C ASN A 42 -20.71 21.81 -11.70
N GLU A 43 -19.40 21.73 -11.64
CA GLU A 43 -18.47 22.49 -12.47
C GLU A 43 -17.33 21.63 -12.97
N GLU A 44 -16.66 22.07 -14.03
CA GLU A 44 -15.53 21.31 -14.59
C GLU A 44 -14.27 21.51 -13.77
N ASP A 45 -13.98 22.73 -13.35
CA ASP A 45 -12.77 23.08 -12.61
C ASP A 45 -13.06 24.19 -11.59
N CYS A 46 -12.73 23.97 -10.32
CA CYS A 46 -12.83 24.96 -9.26
C CYS A 46 -11.60 25.88 -9.16
N GLY A 47 -10.53 25.59 -9.92
CA GLY A 47 -9.30 26.40 -9.94
C GLY A 47 -8.43 26.30 -8.69
N THR A 48 -8.69 25.36 -7.77
CA THR A 48 -7.87 25.19 -6.56
C THR A 48 -6.44 24.80 -6.90
N LEU A 49 -5.48 25.38 -6.16
CA LEU A 49 -4.07 25.02 -6.18
C LEU A 49 -3.70 24.05 -5.04
N ARG A 50 -4.68 23.65 -4.21
CA ARG A 50 -4.48 22.73 -3.11
C ARG A 50 -4.67 21.32 -3.60
N GLY A 51 -3.70 20.47 -3.30
CA GLY A 51 -3.73 19.04 -3.60
C GLY A 51 -3.62 18.17 -2.38
N LEU A 52 -3.55 16.89 -2.62
CA LEU A 52 -3.22 15.85 -1.67
C LEU A 52 -1.96 15.15 -2.16
N VAL A 53 -0.94 15.09 -1.31
CA VAL A 53 0.28 14.34 -1.63
C VAL A 53 -0.02 12.85 -1.53
N CYS A 54 0.13 12.15 -2.63
CA CYS A 54 -0.01 10.70 -2.71
C CYS A 54 1.37 10.04 -2.76
N THR A 55 1.58 9.09 -1.86
CA THR A 55 2.73 8.20 -1.79
C THR A 55 2.24 6.76 -1.89
N GLU A 56 3.11 5.79 -2.02
CA GLU A 56 2.75 4.38 -1.86
C GLU A 56 2.18 4.13 -0.45
N LEU A 57 1.14 3.32 -0.36
CA LEU A 57 0.59 2.90 0.93
C LEU A 57 1.28 1.62 1.36
N LYS A 58 2.13 1.73 2.37
CA LYS A 58 2.86 0.61 2.96
C LYS A 58 2.38 0.35 4.38
N ASN A 59 2.33 -0.92 4.75
CA ASN A 59 2.16 -1.35 6.14
C ASN A 59 3.43 -2.11 6.54
N ASN A 60 4.33 -1.44 7.26
CA ASN A 60 5.72 -1.84 7.46
C ASN A 60 6.42 -2.00 6.10
N GLU A 61 6.73 -3.22 5.68
CA GLU A 61 7.43 -3.55 4.42
C GLU A 61 6.47 -3.99 3.29
N GLU A 62 5.20 -4.26 3.61
CA GLU A 62 4.21 -4.72 2.63
C GLU A 62 3.55 -3.52 1.93
N VAL A 63 3.62 -3.48 0.61
CA VAL A 63 2.92 -2.49 -0.21
C VAL A 63 1.45 -2.90 -0.34
N ILE A 64 0.55 -2.19 0.34
CA ILE A 64 -0.90 -2.42 0.28
C ILE A 64 -1.48 -1.86 -1.02
N ALA A 65 -1.04 -0.67 -1.42
CA ALA A 65 -1.45 -0.03 -2.66
C ALA A 65 -0.27 0.72 -3.28
N SER A 66 0.03 0.40 -4.54
CA SER A 66 1.10 1.04 -5.30
C SER A 66 0.77 2.51 -5.61
N LEU A 67 1.80 3.30 -5.90
CA LEU A 67 1.61 4.68 -6.32
C LEU A 67 0.76 4.74 -7.60
N TYR A 68 0.99 3.81 -8.54
CA TYR A 68 0.21 3.66 -9.76
C TYR A 68 -1.30 3.58 -9.49
N GLU A 69 -1.74 2.68 -8.60
CA GLU A 69 -3.16 2.49 -8.29
C GLU A 69 -3.80 3.72 -7.64
N ARG A 70 -3.01 4.45 -6.85
CA ARG A 70 -3.49 5.63 -6.11
C ARG A 70 -3.64 6.87 -6.97
N ILE A 71 -2.81 7.03 -8.00
CA ILE A 71 -2.81 8.22 -8.88
C ILE A 71 -3.59 8.01 -10.18
N LEU A 72 -3.87 6.77 -10.57
CA LEU A 72 -4.58 6.45 -11.81
C LEU A 72 -5.94 7.14 -11.87
N GLY A 73 -6.20 7.89 -12.96
CA GLY A 73 -7.46 8.60 -13.19
C GLY A 73 -7.65 9.83 -12.30
N ARG A 74 -6.62 10.25 -11.56
CA ARG A 74 -6.60 11.54 -10.83
C ARG A 74 -6.03 12.64 -11.70
N VAL A 75 -6.24 13.88 -11.29
CA VAL A 75 -5.71 15.06 -11.97
C VAL A 75 -4.53 15.60 -11.17
N SER A 76 -3.41 15.87 -11.85
CA SER A 76 -2.23 16.44 -11.20
C SER A 76 -2.45 17.92 -10.87
N VAL A 77 -1.92 18.37 -9.71
CA VAL A 77 -1.91 19.80 -9.33
C VAL A 77 -0.78 20.53 -10.01
N HIS A 78 0.41 19.95 -10.05
CA HIS A 78 1.63 20.50 -10.64
C HIS A 78 2.11 19.64 -11.79
N ASP A 79 3.03 20.18 -12.59
CA ASP A 79 3.70 19.40 -13.63
C ASP A 79 4.52 18.28 -12.96
N VAL A 80 4.29 17.05 -13.39
CA VAL A 80 5.06 15.90 -12.96
C VAL A 80 6.22 15.71 -13.92
N ILE A 81 7.43 15.97 -13.45
CA ILE A 81 8.66 15.96 -14.24
C ILE A 81 9.49 14.75 -13.86
N HIS A 82 9.98 14.02 -14.84
CA HIS A 82 10.90 12.91 -14.61
C HIS A 82 12.25 13.43 -14.09
N PRO A 83 12.72 13.03 -12.89
CA PRO A 83 13.88 13.64 -12.24
C PRO A 83 15.20 13.43 -12.98
N ILE A 84 15.31 12.36 -13.78
CA ILE A 84 16.55 12.03 -14.51
C ILE A 84 16.53 12.63 -15.92
N THR A 85 15.42 12.50 -16.67
CA THR A 85 15.33 12.96 -18.07
C THR A 85 14.93 14.42 -18.21
N GLY A 86 14.29 15.00 -17.17
CA GLY A 86 13.73 16.35 -17.21
C GLY A 86 12.48 16.48 -18.10
N GLU A 87 11.95 15.38 -18.61
CA GLU A 87 10.73 15.39 -19.43
C GLU A 87 9.49 15.53 -18.55
N VAL A 88 8.51 16.28 -19.04
CA VAL A 88 7.21 16.42 -18.38
C VAL A 88 6.37 15.20 -18.73
N ILE A 89 6.07 14.34 -17.73
CA ILE A 89 5.23 13.16 -17.89
C ILE A 89 3.74 13.56 -17.93
N VAL A 90 3.32 14.44 -17.00
CA VAL A 90 1.94 14.95 -16.91
C VAL A 90 1.99 16.42 -16.62
N ARG A 91 1.16 17.21 -17.33
CA ARG A 91 1.02 18.65 -17.07
C ARG A 91 0.03 18.93 -15.95
N SER A 92 0.20 20.07 -15.31
CA SER A 92 -0.74 20.59 -14.32
C SER A 92 -2.16 20.64 -14.87
N GLY A 93 -3.13 20.10 -14.11
CA GLY A 93 -4.53 20.08 -14.50
C GLY A 93 -4.91 19.03 -15.54
N GLU A 94 -4.00 18.14 -15.94
CA GLU A 94 -4.27 16.99 -16.82
C GLU A 94 -4.55 15.72 -16.01
N GLU A 95 -5.33 14.81 -16.60
CA GLU A 95 -5.63 13.50 -16.07
C GLU A 95 -4.40 12.58 -16.19
N ILE A 96 -4.04 11.90 -15.11
CA ILE A 96 -3.00 10.89 -15.10
C ILE A 96 -3.58 9.59 -15.66
N ARG A 97 -3.27 9.30 -16.93
CA ARG A 97 -3.70 8.11 -17.64
C ARG A 97 -2.78 6.93 -17.34
N GLU A 98 -3.16 5.75 -17.82
CA GLU A 98 -2.45 4.50 -17.57
C GLU A 98 -0.97 4.54 -17.97
N ASP A 99 -0.68 5.10 -19.17
CA ASP A 99 0.70 5.20 -19.67
C ASP A 99 1.54 6.14 -18.80
N ALA A 100 0.98 7.29 -18.41
CA ALA A 100 1.64 8.25 -17.54
C ALA A 100 1.82 7.71 -16.11
N ALA A 101 0.81 7.02 -15.57
CA ALA A 101 0.88 6.41 -14.26
C ALA A 101 1.96 5.30 -14.19
N LYS A 102 2.12 4.50 -15.27
CA LYS A 102 3.22 3.53 -15.38
C LYS A 102 4.58 4.22 -15.46
N ALA A 103 4.70 5.28 -16.27
CA ALA A 103 5.94 6.05 -16.37
C ALA A 103 6.34 6.66 -15.02
N ILE A 104 5.37 7.12 -14.22
CA ILE A 104 5.61 7.62 -12.85
C ILE A 104 6.06 6.48 -11.93
N GLN A 105 5.41 5.32 -11.97
CA GLN A 105 5.78 4.14 -11.15
C GLN A 105 7.16 3.60 -11.49
N ASP A 106 7.55 3.66 -12.79
CA ASP A 106 8.86 3.22 -13.26
C ASP A 106 9.96 4.26 -13.05
N SER A 107 9.60 5.49 -12.68
CA SER A 107 10.53 6.57 -12.34
C SER A 107 10.82 6.60 -10.83
N PRO A 108 11.91 7.25 -10.39
CA PRO A 108 12.23 7.39 -8.97
C PRO A 108 11.38 8.48 -8.27
N ILE A 109 10.12 8.63 -8.66
CA ILE A 109 9.18 9.56 -8.04
C ILE A 109 8.45 8.85 -6.92
N GLU A 110 8.65 9.29 -5.67
CA GLU A 110 8.03 8.68 -4.49
C GLU A 110 6.67 9.30 -4.16
N SER A 111 6.43 10.53 -4.56
CA SER A 111 5.20 11.26 -4.24
C SER A 111 4.71 12.12 -5.40
N VAL A 112 3.40 12.18 -5.56
CA VAL A 112 2.72 13.02 -6.55
C VAL A 112 1.61 13.80 -5.88
N GLU A 113 1.52 15.10 -6.14
CA GLU A 113 0.42 15.93 -5.65
C GLU A 113 -0.75 15.89 -6.63
N ILE A 114 -1.87 15.32 -6.18
CA ILE A 114 -3.08 15.15 -6.96
C ILE A 114 -4.22 15.99 -6.43
N ARG A 115 -5.15 16.36 -7.31
CA ARG A 115 -6.41 17.00 -6.90
C ARG A 115 -7.31 16.00 -6.19
N SER A 116 -8.00 16.47 -5.16
CA SER A 116 -8.87 15.66 -4.33
C SER A 116 -10.20 16.37 -4.08
N VAL A 117 -11.25 15.58 -3.85
CA VAL A 117 -12.55 16.07 -3.41
C VAL A 117 -12.46 16.78 -2.06
N LEU A 118 -11.51 16.36 -1.20
CA LEU A 118 -11.30 16.94 0.14
C LEU A 118 -10.76 18.38 0.10
N THR A 119 -10.05 18.74 -0.97
CA THR A 119 -9.46 20.07 -1.18
C THR A 119 -10.22 20.91 -2.23
N CYS A 120 -11.38 20.42 -2.67
CA CYS A 120 -12.19 21.11 -3.67
C CYS A 120 -12.79 22.40 -3.10
N GLU A 121 -12.66 23.51 -3.84
CA GLU A 121 -13.18 24.84 -3.46
C GLU A 121 -14.51 25.18 -4.13
N SER A 122 -15.19 24.17 -4.71
CA SER A 122 -16.54 24.34 -5.28
C SER A 122 -17.54 24.73 -4.18
N LYS A 123 -18.38 25.73 -4.45
CA LYS A 123 -19.37 26.22 -3.47
C LYS A 123 -20.47 25.21 -3.17
N LYS A 124 -20.83 24.37 -4.13
CA LYS A 124 -21.83 23.31 -3.99
C LYS A 124 -21.36 22.08 -4.74
N GLY A 125 -21.39 20.92 -4.06
CA GLY A 125 -20.91 19.69 -4.65
C GLY A 125 -19.40 19.67 -4.87
N VAL A 126 -18.96 19.14 -5.98
CA VAL A 126 -17.54 18.97 -6.35
C VAL A 126 -17.33 19.35 -7.82
N CYS A 127 -16.09 19.64 -8.20
CA CYS A 127 -15.74 19.83 -9.61
C CYS A 127 -15.22 18.51 -10.24
N ALA A 128 -15.31 18.43 -11.57
CA ALA A 128 -14.90 17.24 -12.31
C ALA A 128 -13.41 16.91 -12.14
N LYS A 129 -12.54 17.93 -12.19
CA LYS A 129 -11.10 17.73 -12.02
C LYS A 129 -10.70 17.25 -10.61
N CYS A 130 -11.38 17.70 -9.54
CA CYS A 130 -11.11 17.24 -8.19
C CYS A 130 -11.63 15.82 -7.94
N TYR A 131 -12.71 15.44 -8.61
CA TYR A 131 -13.21 14.06 -8.54
C TYR A 131 -12.36 13.12 -9.39
N GLY A 132 -12.06 13.51 -10.64
CA GLY A 132 -11.26 12.73 -11.56
C GLY A 132 -12.08 11.80 -12.45
N ARG A 133 -11.57 10.60 -12.67
CA ARG A 133 -12.12 9.58 -13.59
C ARG A 133 -13.34 8.89 -13.01
N ASN A 134 -14.36 8.70 -13.82
CA ASN A 134 -15.47 7.81 -13.53
C ASN A 134 -15.04 6.36 -13.81
N LEU A 135 -15.06 5.51 -12.78
CA LEU A 135 -14.57 4.13 -12.86
C LEU A 135 -15.42 3.23 -13.77
N ALA A 136 -16.70 3.55 -13.99
CA ALA A 136 -17.58 2.76 -14.85
C ALA A 136 -17.30 2.99 -16.34
N THR A 137 -17.02 4.24 -16.71
CA THR A 137 -16.83 4.65 -18.10
C THR A 137 -15.37 4.80 -18.51
N ASN A 138 -14.46 4.79 -17.55
CA ASN A 138 -13.04 5.07 -17.72
C ASN A 138 -12.73 6.41 -18.39
N ARG A 139 -13.58 7.41 -18.18
CA ARG A 139 -13.43 8.79 -18.69
C ARG A 139 -13.59 9.78 -17.55
N MET A 140 -13.12 10.99 -17.75
CA MET A 140 -13.39 12.08 -16.82
C MET A 140 -14.89 12.19 -16.53
N VAL A 141 -15.21 12.39 -15.25
CA VAL A 141 -16.59 12.52 -14.80
C VAL A 141 -17.28 13.70 -15.49
N GLN A 142 -18.55 13.53 -15.84
CA GLN A 142 -19.35 14.57 -16.47
C GLN A 142 -20.10 15.41 -15.42
N LYS A 143 -20.38 16.64 -15.79
CA LYS A 143 -21.23 17.52 -14.99
C LYS A 143 -22.63 16.91 -14.84
N GLY A 144 -23.15 16.92 -13.61
CA GLY A 144 -24.44 16.32 -13.26
C GLY A 144 -24.35 14.91 -12.65
N GLU A 145 -23.16 14.31 -12.60
CA GLU A 145 -22.95 13.00 -11.94
C GLU A 145 -23.17 13.10 -10.43
N VAL A 146 -23.97 12.19 -9.87
CA VAL A 146 -24.34 12.17 -8.44
C VAL A 146 -23.33 11.31 -7.67
N VAL A 147 -22.14 11.84 -7.49
CA VAL A 147 -21.00 11.09 -6.91
C VAL A 147 -21.18 10.75 -5.43
N GLY A 148 -21.94 11.56 -4.70
CA GLY A 148 -22.22 11.30 -3.28
C GLY A 148 -23.06 10.05 -3.06
N VAL A 149 -24.10 9.83 -3.86
CA VAL A 149 -24.93 8.62 -3.79
C VAL A 149 -24.13 7.39 -4.18
N ILE A 150 -23.29 7.48 -5.22
CA ILE A 150 -22.38 6.40 -5.63
C ILE A 150 -21.45 6.01 -4.48
N ALA A 151 -20.86 6.98 -3.80
CA ALA A 151 -20.01 6.76 -2.64
C ALA A 151 -20.76 6.09 -1.49
N ALA A 152 -21.95 6.59 -1.15
CA ALA A 152 -22.77 6.01 -0.09
C ALA A 152 -23.17 4.56 -0.36
N GLN A 153 -23.54 4.25 -1.59
CA GLN A 153 -23.88 2.88 -2.01
C GLN A 153 -22.65 1.97 -1.99
N SER A 154 -21.49 2.45 -2.44
CA SER A 154 -20.24 1.69 -2.43
C SER A 154 -19.73 1.39 -1.02
N ILE A 155 -20.04 2.22 -0.03
CA ILE A 155 -19.73 1.98 1.39
C ILE A 155 -20.77 1.06 2.02
N GLY A 156 -22.04 1.22 1.68
CA GLY A 156 -23.15 0.49 2.27
C GLY A 156 -23.30 -0.94 1.81
N GLU A 157 -22.99 -1.22 0.55
CA GLU A 157 -23.09 -2.57 -0.02
C GLU A 157 -22.20 -3.59 0.72
N PRO A 158 -20.88 -3.39 0.88
CA PRO A 158 -20.06 -4.33 1.63
C PRO A 158 -20.40 -4.36 3.12
N GLY A 159 -20.98 -3.30 3.71
CA GLY A 159 -21.49 -3.30 5.07
C GLY A 159 -22.51 -4.41 5.32
N THR A 160 -23.44 -4.60 4.39
CA THR A 160 -24.42 -5.69 4.46
C THR A 160 -23.79 -7.07 4.29
N GLN A 161 -22.80 -7.21 3.39
CA GLN A 161 -22.08 -8.48 3.18
C GLN A 161 -21.17 -8.83 4.36
N LEU A 162 -20.48 -7.86 4.98
CA LEU A 162 -19.62 -8.07 6.16
C LEU A 162 -20.44 -8.56 7.36
N THR A 163 -21.71 -8.13 7.52
CA THR A 163 -22.59 -8.67 8.58
C THR A 163 -22.89 -10.15 8.40
N LEU A 164 -22.93 -10.63 7.15
CA LEU A 164 -23.08 -12.06 6.81
C LEU A 164 -21.77 -12.85 7.02
N ARG A 165 -20.62 -12.20 6.88
CA ARG A 165 -19.29 -12.86 6.94
C ARG A 165 -18.65 -12.93 8.32
N THR A 166 -19.14 -12.24 9.35
CA THR A 166 -18.54 -12.24 10.71
C THR A 166 -18.48 -13.61 11.38
N PHE A 167 -19.10 -14.66 10.79
CA PHE A 167 -19.06 -16.03 11.27
C PHE A 167 -17.99 -16.92 10.61
N HIS A 168 -17.31 -16.45 9.58
CA HIS A 168 -16.28 -17.22 8.89
C HIS A 168 -14.86 -16.66 9.14
N VAL A 169 -14.64 -15.99 10.27
CA VAL A 169 -13.28 -15.68 10.73
C VAL A 169 -12.69 -16.92 11.40
N GLY A 170 -12.51 -17.93 10.59
CA GLY A 170 -11.76 -19.14 10.86
C GLY A 170 -10.95 -19.45 9.60
N GLY A 171 -9.82 -18.78 9.45
CA GLY A 171 -8.71 -19.25 8.63
C GLY A 171 -8.99 -19.48 7.14
N ILE A 172 -9.18 -18.43 6.37
CA ILE A 172 -8.56 -18.38 5.07
C ILE A 172 -7.38 -17.42 5.24
N ALA A 173 -6.21 -17.98 5.48
CA ALA A 173 -4.99 -17.31 5.12
C ALA A 173 -5.18 -16.92 3.65
N SER A 174 -5.47 -15.64 3.37
CA SER A 174 -5.29 -15.11 2.05
C SER A 174 -3.83 -15.40 1.74
N ASN A 175 -3.58 -16.23 0.73
CA ASN A 175 -2.29 -16.31 0.07
C ASN A 175 -2.08 -14.96 -0.63
N ILE A 176 -1.84 -13.94 0.16
CA ILE A 176 -1.16 -12.75 -0.30
C ILE A 176 0.24 -13.29 -0.55
N ALA A 177 0.66 -13.26 -1.80
CA ALA A 177 2.06 -13.46 -2.12
C ALA A 177 2.81 -12.34 -1.40
N THR A 178 3.23 -12.60 -0.18
CA THR A 178 4.06 -11.70 0.60
C THR A 178 5.37 -11.63 -0.15
N GLU A 179 5.72 -10.44 -0.64
CA GLU A 179 7.04 -10.20 -1.18
C GLU A 179 8.05 -10.56 -0.09
N ASN A 180 8.92 -11.51 -0.38
CA ASN A 180 9.95 -12.02 0.51
C ASN A 180 11.36 -11.58 0.10
N SER A 181 11.45 -10.74 -0.93
CA SER A 181 12.73 -10.24 -1.46
C SER A 181 12.58 -8.84 -2.07
N ILE A 182 13.62 -8.03 -1.95
CA ILE A 182 13.73 -6.75 -2.63
C ILE A 182 14.73 -6.87 -3.76
N THR A 183 14.26 -6.58 -4.98
CA THR A 183 15.07 -6.56 -6.19
C THR A 183 15.33 -5.13 -6.63
N SER A 184 16.53 -4.86 -7.15
CA SER A 184 16.84 -3.55 -7.71
C SER A 184 16.04 -3.28 -8.98
N LYS A 185 15.37 -2.13 -9.03
CA LYS A 185 14.71 -1.61 -10.25
C LYS A 185 15.64 -0.80 -11.12
N TYR A 186 16.77 -0.33 -10.59
CA TYR A 186 17.72 0.58 -11.22
C TYR A 186 19.16 0.09 -11.07
N ASP A 187 20.01 0.52 -11.97
CA ASP A 187 21.46 0.37 -11.83
C ASP A 187 21.99 1.48 -10.92
N GLY A 188 22.85 1.15 -9.96
CA GLY A 188 23.36 2.15 -9.03
C GLY A 188 24.35 1.60 -8.01
N ILE A 189 24.71 2.45 -7.06
CA ILE A 189 25.55 2.09 -5.91
C ILE A 189 24.67 1.96 -4.68
N LEU A 190 24.83 0.88 -3.93
CA LEU A 190 24.12 0.64 -2.69
C LEU A 190 24.76 1.43 -1.54
N GLU A 191 24.00 2.29 -0.89
CA GLU A 191 24.34 2.93 0.36
C GLU A 191 23.41 2.42 1.45
N ILE A 192 23.96 2.01 2.60
CA ILE A 192 23.20 1.49 3.72
C ILE A 192 23.56 2.29 4.97
N ASP A 193 22.55 2.93 5.55
CA ASP A 193 22.69 3.65 6.81
C ASP A 193 22.33 2.75 8.00
N GLU A 194 23.00 2.96 9.13
CA GLU A 194 22.80 2.28 10.43
C GLU A 194 22.83 0.73 10.34
N LEU A 195 23.63 0.17 9.42
CA LEU A 195 23.76 -1.27 9.25
C LEU A 195 24.50 -1.90 10.45
N ARG A 196 23.82 -2.80 11.13
CA ARG A 196 24.44 -3.81 12.01
C ARG A 196 24.09 -5.18 11.44
N ALA A 197 25.10 -5.93 11.08
CA ALA A 197 24.91 -7.24 10.49
C ALA A 197 25.89 -8.26 11.05
N VAL A 198 25.50 -9.53 11.07
CA VAL A 198 26.33 -10.67 11.48
C VAL A 198 26.55 -11.54 10.26
N GLU A 199 27.80 -11.97 10.06
CA GLU A 199 28.10 -12.92 9.00
C GLU A 199 27.49 -14.30 9.32
N ALA A 200 26.70 -14.84 8.42
CA ALA A 200 26.16 -16.19 8.47
C ALA A 200 26.54 -16.97 7.21
N VAL A 201 26.59 -18.27 7.34
CA VAL A 201 26.82 -19.19 6.23
C VAL A 201 25.56 -20.00 6.04
N ASP A 202 25.01 -19.98 4.84
CA ASP A 202 23.86 -20.80 4.50
C ASP A 202 24.29 -22.29 4.51
N GLU A 203 23.63 -23.08 5.34
CA GLU A 203 23.94 -24.52 5.51
C GLU A 203 23.70 -25.33 4.23
N VAL A 204 22.80 -24.87 3.36
CA VAL A 204 22.40 -25.58 2.13
C VAL A 204 23.30 -25.20 0.95
N SER A 205 23.57 -23.90 0.76
CA SER A 205 24.32 -23.40 -0.39
C SER A 205 25.80 -23.15 -0.10
N GLY A 206 26.21 -23.12 1.18
CA GLY A 206 27.59 -22.82 1.61
C GLY A 206 28.02 -21.37 1.33
N LYS A 207 27.11 -20.51 0.87
CA LYS A 207 27.38 -19.11 0.58
C LYS A 207 27.33 -18.28 1.85
N LYS A 208 28.28 -17.34 1.95
CA LYS A 208 28.27 -16.34 3.03
C LYS A 208 27.27 -15.26 2.67
N HIS A 209 26.47 -14.84 3.63
CA HIS A 209 25.56 -13.71 3.55
C HIS A 209 25.57 -12.95 4.88
N LEU A 210 25.12 -11.70 4.85
CA LEU A 210 24.97 -10.89 6.05
C LEU A 210 23.52 -11.00 6.55
N VAL A 211 23.34 -11.24 7.86
CA VAL A 211 22.03 -11.18 8.51
C VAL A 211 21.93 -9.86 9.25
N VAL A 212 20.91 -9.08 8.92
CA VAL A 212 20.71 -7.76 9.49
C VAL A 212 20.11 -7.85 10.89
N VAL A 213 20.78 -7.22 11.86
CA VAL A 213 20.37 -7.17 13.28
C VAL A 213 19.90 -5.76 13.69
N SER A 214 20.00 -4.80 12.81
CA SER A 214 19.47 -3.45 13.03
C SER A 214 17.97 -3.40 12.77
N ARG A 215 17.25 -2.59 13.56
CA ARG A 215 15.81 -2.32 13.37
C ARG A 215 15.53 -1.03 12.57
N LEU A 216 16.57 -0.22 12.37
CA LEU A 216 16.49 1.11 11.75
C LEU A 216 17.37 1.20 10.50
N ALA A 217 17.85 0.06 9.98
CA ALA A 217 18.68 0.06 8.78
C ALA A 217 17.85 0.48 7.56
N GLU A 218 18.37 1.47 6.84
CA GLU A 218 17.80 1.99 5.60
C GLU A 218 18.81 1.79 4.47
N MET A 219 18.33 1.25 3.34
CA MET A 219 19.14 1.17 2.15
C MET A 219 18.70 2.20 1.12
N ARG A 220 19.67 2.73 0.38
CA ARG A 220 19.47 3.66 -0.73
C ARG A 220 20.25 3.20 -1.93
N ILE A 221 19.64 3.28 -3.10
CA ILE A 221 20.33 3.09 -4.36
C ILE A 221 20.58 4.47 -4.97
N VAL A 222 21.84 4.80 -5.19
CA VAL A 222 22.28 6.11 -5.66
C VAL A 222 22.87 5.97 -7.06
N ASP A 223 22.48 6.85 -7.98
CA ASP A 223 23.07 6.92 -9.31
C ASP A 223 24.52 7.42 -9.21
N PRO A 224 25.51 6.67 -9.71
CA PRO A 224 26.91 7.03 -9.66
C PRO A 224 27.25 8.37 -10.34
N ASN A 225 26.46 8.79 -11.34
CA ASN A 225 26.71 9.99 -12.13
C ASN A 225 26.06 11.23 -11.56
N THR A 226 24.77 11.14 -11.20
CA THR A 226 23.96 12.28 -10.79
C THR A 226 23.89 12.44 -9.27
N LYS A 227 24.28 11.41 -8.50
CA LYS A 227 24.13 11.31 -7.04
C LYS A 227 22.69 11.49 -6.55
N ILE A 228 21.72 11.19 -7.42
CA ILE A 228 20.31 11.18 -7.06
C ILE A 228 19.99 9.84 -6.44
N VAL A 229 19.23 9.85 -5.34
CA VAL A 229 18.69 8.65 -4.73
C VAL A 229 17.57 8.13 -5.60
N LEU A 230 17.73 6.92 -6.15
CA LEU A 230 16.78 6.29 -7.07
C LEU A 230 15.74 5.45 -6.34
N LEU A 231 16.12 4.88 -5.21
CA LEU A 231 15.29 3.98 -4.42
C LEU A 231 15.72 4.05 -2.96
N THR A 232 14.73 4.09 -2.07
CA THR A 232 14.92 4.01 -0.62
C THR A 232 14.02 2.94 -0.06
N HIS A 233 14.58 2.02 0.75
CA HIS A 233 13.82 1.00 1.46
C HIS A 233 14.39 0.77 2.85
N ASN A 234 13.51 0.47 3.81
CA ASN A 234 13.92 -0.02 5.11
C ASN A 234 14.29 -1.50 5.00
N ILE A 235 15.29 -1.91 5.75
CA ILE A 235 15.77 -3.29 5.79
C ILE A 235 15.10 -4.01 6.97
N PRO A 236 14.30 -5.07 6.73
CA PRO A 236 13.68 -5.84 7.81
C PRO A 236 14.72 -6.52 8.71
N TYR A 237 14.45 -6.53 10.02
CA TYR A 237 15.26 -7.28 10.97
C TYR A 237 15.29 -8.78 10.63
N GLY A 238 16.46 -9.40 10.67
CA GLY A 238 16.63 -10.82 10.36
C GLY A 238 16.71 -11.14 8.86
N SER A 239 16.67 -10.12 7.99
CA SER A 239 16.82 -10.32 6.54
C SER A 239 18.25 -10.72 6.16
N LYS A 240 18.35 -11.48 5.06
CA LYS A 240 19.61 -11.86 4.43
C LYS A 240 19.99 -10.77 3.43
N LEU A 241 21.15 -10.17 3.59
CA LEU A 241 21.71 -9.16 2.70
C LEU A 241 22.83 -9.80 1.87
N PHE A 242 22.76 -9.64 0.54
CA PHE A 242 23.69 -10.27 -0.40
C PHE A 242 24.80 -9.33 -0.89
N PHE A 243 24.66 -8.04 -0.66
CA PHE A 243 25.60 -7.00 -1.09
C PHE A 243 26.09 -6.20 0.11
N ASN A 244 27.29 -5.64 -0.01
CA ASN A 244 27.87 -4.76 1.00
C ASN A 244 27.59 -3.29 0.70
N ASN A 245 27.75 -2.44 1.71
CA ASN A 245 27.67 -1.00 1.53
C ASN A 245 28.74 -0.52 0.54
N GLY A 246 28.33 0.19 -0.52
CA GLY A 246 29.19 0.69 -1.59
C GLY A 246 29.29 -0.22 -2.81
N ASP A 247 28.63 -1.39 -2.83
CA ASP A 247 28.65 -2.28 -3.98
C ASP A 247 27.79 -1.72 -5.14
N SER A 248 28.23 -2.01 -6.37
CA SER A 248 27.49 -1.68 -7.59
C SER A 248 26.44 -2.74 -7.86
N ILE A 249 25.19 -2.32 -7.98
CA ILE A 249 24.02 -3.18 -8.22
C ILE A 249 23.48 -2.93 -9.61
N LYS A 250 22.99 -3.98 -10.24
CA LYS A 250 22.30 -3.93 -11.53
C LYS A 250 20.81 -4.16 -11.35
N LYS A 251 20.05 -3.63 -12.30
CA LYS A 251 18.61 -3.88 -12.39
C LYS A 251 18.32 -5.39 -12.43
N GLY A 252 17.47 -5.85 -11.50
CA GLY A 252 17.07 -7.25 -11.36
C GLY A 252 17.87 -8.05 -10.33
N ASP A 253 18.93 -7.47 -9.73
CA ASP A 253 19.67 -8.14 -8.66
C ASP A 253 18.81 -8.17 -7.38
N VAL A 254 18.77 -9.33 -6.71
CA VAL A 254 18.12 -9.49 -5.40
C VAL A 254 19.09 -8.96 -4.35
N ILE A 255 18.69 -7.88 -3.66
CA ILE A 255 19.52 -7.22 -2.65
C ILE A 255 19.30 -7.86 -1.29
N ILE A 256 18.03 -8.07 -0.93
CA ILE A 256 17.60 -8.55 0.38
C ILE A 256 16.55 -9.64 0.20
N GLU A 257 16.60 -10.63 1.08
CA GLU A 257 15.61 -11.70 1.20
C GLU A 257 15.25 -11.90 2.67
N TRP A 258 13.96 -12.08 2.99
CA TRP A 258 13.50 -12.39 4.35
C TRP A 258 12.37 -13.42 4.32
N ASP A 259 12.15 -14.07 5.45
CA ASP A 259 11.01 -14.97 5.63
C ASP A 259 9.92 -14.23 6.41
N PRO A 260 8.77 -13.90 5.78
CA PRO A 260 7.69 -13.18 6.44
C PRO A 260 6.96 -14.01 7.53
N PHE A 261 7.15 -15.33 7.52
CA PHE A 261 6.48 -16.25 8.46
C PHE A 261 7.33 -16.59 9.67
N ASN A 262 8.64 -16.41 9.60
CA ASN A 262 9.58 -16.74 10.68
C ASN A 262 10.24 -15.48 11.24
N ALA A 263 9.91 -15.13 12.47
CA ALA A 263 10.64 -14.09 13.20
C ALA A 263 11.95 -14.69 13.74
N VAL A 264 13.06 -14.43 13.04
CA VAL A 264 14.38 -14.89 13.45
C VAL A 264 14.90 -14.01 14.59
N ILE A 265 15.33 -14.65 15.69
CA ILE A 265 16.03 -13.96 16.78
C ILE A 265 17.52 -14.25 16.64
N VAL A 266 18.30 -13.24 16.32
CA VAL A 266 19.74 -13.36 16.11
C VAL A 266 20.50 -12.89 17.34
N SER A 267 21.45 -13.70 17.82
CA SER A 267 22.33 -13.28 18.91
C SER A 267 23.50 -12.43 18.38
N GLU A 268 23.71 -11.26 18.98
CA GLU A 268 24.84 -10.39 18.66
C GLU A 268 26.15 -10.80 19.38
N VAL A 269 26.06 -11.70 20.35
CA VAL A 269 27.18 -12.16 21.17
C VAL A 269 27.30 -13.69 21.20
N SER A 270 28.53 -14.17 21.27
CA SER A 270 28.81 -15.60 21.44
C SER A 270 28.53 -16.01 22.88
N GLY A 271 27.77 -17.10 23.08
CA GLY A 271 27.42 -17.60 24.41
C GLY A 271 26.71 -18.93 24.36
N LYS A 272 26.47 -19.49 25.54
CA LYS A 272 25.66 -20.70 25.72
C LYS A 272 24.23 -20.29 26.08
N ILE A 273 23.26 -20.82 25.33
CA ILE A 273 21.84 -20.56 25.59
C ILE A 273 21.36 -21.51 26.68
N GLU A 274 20.70 -20.97 27.71
CA GLU A 274 19.98 -21.74 28.72
C GLU A 274 18.50 -21.35 28.65
N PHE A 275 17.62 -22.36 28.62
CA PHE A 275 16.18 -22.15 28.56
C PHE A 275 15.58 -22.31 29.97
N GLU A 276 14.86 -21.30 30.45
CA GLU A 276 14.05 -21.36 31.64
C GLU A 276 12.57 -21.42 31.28
N SER A 277 11.81 -22.29 31.94
CA SER A 277 10.34 -22.39 31.84
C SER A 277 9.81 -22.60 30.41
N LEU A 278 10.43 -23.50 29.67
CA LEU A 278 9.94 -23.91 28.33
C LEU A 278 8.67 -24.73 28.52
N VAL A 279 7.54 -24.23 28.03
CA VAL A 279 6.26 -24.94 28.00
C VAL A 279 6.03 -25.41 26.57
N GLU A 280 5.99 -26.73 26.37
CA GLU A 280 5.55 -27.32 25.09
C GLU A 280 4.02 -27.16 24.98
N ASN A 281 3.58 -26.59 23.87
CA ASN A 281 2.15 -26.50 23.52
C ASN A 281 1.73 -27.73 22.74
#